data_67fbbe4d7ac7e8b90af6f3aa5827beb3
#
_entry.id   67fbbe4d7ac7e8b90af6f3aa5827beb3
#
_cell.length_a   1.000
_cell.length_b   1.000
_cell.length_c   1.000
_cell.angle_alpha   90.00
_cell.angle_beta   90.00
_cell.angle_gamma   90.00
#
_symmetry.space_group_name_H-M   'P 1'
#
loop_
_entity.id
_entity.type
_entity.pdbx_description
1 polymer ?
#
loop_
_entity_poly.entity_id
_entity_poly.type
_entity_poly.pdbx_seq_one_letter_code
_entity_poly.pdbx_strand_id
1 'polypeptide(L)'
;MKAIAQRRDAASVETLVGRVLCHDVRDGAGKIAVEKGARLTTATAEVLLATPWEEIHLLVVEPGDLHEEEAGKRLAAAVVGDGVEVKAYTGGQWTLTATRRGLLDVRREALTDANAQEGISIFSLFAGQPVEPGETVAKCKVTPLVIAADTLRAVEKVARDARGLVAVRGFKPTTIGAVAQERLEPKQRARFETALKHKIEWFGGRLLPIRYSGGAARVVAEELTALRAEGAELLIVAGASALDPLDPVFGGLTLLGARMERHGAPAHPGSLLWLATWDGRAVLGMPTCGMFSQATTFDLVLPQILAGQRVDNRALAELGHGGLLSRDMAYRFPPYRTNAARGELE
;
A
#
# COMPACT_ATOMS: atom_id res chain seq x y z
N MET A 1 0.81 -30.26 17.06
CA MET A 1 0.04 -30.82 15.91
C MET A 1 0.59 -32.19 15.53
N LYS A 2 -0.23 -33.24 15.44
CA LYS A 2 0.15 -34.60 15.01
C LYS A 2 -0.75 -35.02 13.85
N ALA A 3 -0.14 -35.40 12.73
CA ALA A 3 -0.85 -35.95 11.59
C ALA A 3 -0.95 -37.50 11.75
N ILE A 4 -2.09 -38.07 11.36
CA ILE A 4 -2.33 -39.47 11.33
C ILE A 4 -3.03 -39.88 10.03
N ALA A 5 -2.70 -41.08 9.51
CA ALA A 5 -3.47 -41.75 8.49
C ALA A 5 -4.48 -42.67 9.18
N GLN A 6 -5.76 -42.54 8.86
CA GLN A 6 -6.85 -43.34 9.40
C GLN A 6 -7.41 -44.26 8.31
N ARG A 7 -7.28 -45.57 8.48
CA ARG A 7 -7.89 -46.52 7.58
C ARG A 7 -9.37 -46.72 7.93
N ARG A 8 -10.16 -47.01 6.90
CA ARG A 8 -11.62 -47.14 7.02
C ARG A 8 -12.03 -48.32 7.91
N ASP A 9 -11.29 -49.43 7.83
CA ASP A 9 -11.56 -50.65 8.61
C ASP A 9 -11.32 -50.49 10.11
N ALA A 10 -10.51 -49.49 10.53
CA ALA A 10 -10.18 -49.18 11.91
C ALA A 10 -10.85 -47.89 12.39
N ALA A 11 -11.78 -47.29 11.59
CA ALA A 11 -12.42 -46.04 11.94
C ALA A 11 -13.73 -46.23 12.72
N SER A 12 -13.93 -45.44 13.75
CA SER A 12 -15.19 -45.34 14.49
C SER A 12 -15.48 -43.85 14.78
N VAL A 13 -16.70 -43.55 15.25
CA VAL A 13 -17.07 -42.20 15.64
C VAL A 13 -16.08 -41.63 16.68
N GLU A 14 -15.71 -42.43 17.66
CA GLU A 14 -14.80 -42.06 18.74
C GLU A 14 -13.38 -41.77 18.23
N THR A 15 -12.92 -42.51 17.21
CA THR A 15 -11.59 -42.29 16.62
C THR A 15 -11.55 -41.08 15.68
N LEU A 16 -12.69 -40.58 15.20
CA LEU A 16 -12.79 -39.50 14.26
C LEU A 16 -13.11 -38.13 14.93
N VAL A 17 -14.00 -38.13 15.93
CA VAL A 17 -14.48 -36.91 16.56
C VAL A 17 -13.35 -36.10 17.16
N GLY A 18 -13.42 -34.75 16.98
CA GLY A 18 -12.45 -33.78 17.47
C GLY A 18 -11.20 -33.61 16.60
N ARG A 19 -10.99 -34.46 15.59
CA ARG A 19 -9.90 -34.32 14.61
C ARG A 19 -10.28 -33.43 13.45
N VAL A 20 -9.27 -32.94 12.71
CA VAL A 20 -9.46 -32.08 11.53
C VAL A 20 -9.13 -32.88 10.28
N LEU A 21 -10.04 -32.86 9.31
CA LEU A 21 -9.90 -33.56 8.04
C LEU A 21 -8.94 -32.82 7.10
N CYS A 22 -7.93 -33.51 6.54
CA CYS A 22 -6.88 -32.88 5.73
C CYS A 22 -7.26 -32.68 4.26
N HIS A 23 -8.25 -33.36 3.74
CA HIS A 23 -8.69 -33.28 2.32
C HIS A 23 -10.19 -33.55 2.20
N ASP A 24 -10.80 -33.10 1.10
CA ASP A 24 -12.21 -33.34 0.84
C ASP A 24 -12.47 -34.85 0.71
N VAL A 25 -13.52 -35.35 1.35
CA VAL A 25 -14.03 -36.68 1.13
C VAL A 25 -15.31 -36.60 0.30
N ARG A 26 -15.36 -37.35 -0.79
CA ARG A 26 -16.47 -37.31 -1.75
C ARG A 26 -17.32 -38.59 -1.64
N ASP A 27 -18.63 -38.41 -1.88
CA ASP A 27 -19.56 -39.52 -1.97
C ASP A 27 -19.43 -40.28 -3.29
N GLY A 28 -20.20 -41.36 -3.45
CA GLY A 28 -20.19 -42.19 -4.66
C GLY A 28 -20.63 -41.44 -5.94
N ALA A 29 -21.25 -40.28 -5.84
CA ALA A 29 -21.63 -39.40 -6.95
C ALA A 29 -20.57 -38.29 -7.24
N GLY A 30 -19.46 -38.30 -6.50
CA GLY A 30 -18.38 -37.32 -6.65
C GLY A 30 -18.61 -35.99 -5.96
N LYS A 31 -19.72 -35.80 -5.23
CA LYS A 31 -20.02 -34.62 -4.45
C LYS A 31 -19.24 -34.64 -3.12
N ILE A 32 -18.77 -33.50 -2.68
CA ILE A 32 -18.09 -33.35 -1.38
C ILE A 32 -19.09 -33.71 -0.27
N ALA A 33 -18.83 -34.77 0.48
CA ALA A 33 -19.58 -35.19 1.65
C ALA A 33 -19.08 -34.48 2.92
N VAL A 34 -17.76 -34.36 3.08
CA VAL A 34 -17.12 -33.60 4.16
C VAL A 34 -15.93 -32.84 3.57
N GLU A 35 -15.89 -31.55 3.84
CA GLU A 35 -14.84 -30.66 3.32
C GLU A 35 -13.54 -30.79 4.12
N LYS A 36 -12.41 -30.54 3.44
CA LYS A 36 -11.12 -30.37 4.11
C LYS A 36 -11.22 -29.24 5.14
N GLY A 37 -10.44 -29.34 6.22
CA GLY A 37 -10.46 -28.37 7.31
C GLY A 37 -11.62 -28.56 8.28
N ALA A 38 -12.60 -29.42 7.99
CA ALA A 38 -13.69 -29.68 8.91
C ALA A 38 -13.17 -30.31 10.21
N ARG A 39 -13.50 -29.68 11.36
CA ARG A 39 -13.37 -30.31 12.67
C ARG A 39 -14.52 -31.33 12.82
N LEU A 40 -14.16 -32.58 12.92
CA LEU A 40 -15.14 -33.67 12.91
C LEU A 40 -15.97 -33.66 14.22
N THR A 41 -17.28 -33.49 14.06
CA THR A 41 -18.30 -33.71 15.07
C THR A 41 -18.83 -35.12 14.98
N THR A 42 -19.67 -35.59 15.91
CA THR A 42 -20.37 -36.87 15.83
C THR A 42 -21.12 -37.01 14.50
N ALA A 43 -21.88 -35.98 14.10
CA ALA A 43 -22.66 -36.00 12.85
C ALA A 43 -21.77 -36.09 11.60
N THR A 44 -20.66 -35.32 11.53
CA THR A 44 -19.74 -35.42 10.37
C THR A 44 -18.94 -36.70 10.37
N ALA A 45 -18.63 -37.27 11.52
CA ALA A 45 -17.99 -38.59 11.63
C ALA A 45 -18.92 -39.69 11.11
N GLU A 46 -20.23 -39.64 11.44
CA GLU A 46 -21.23 -40.57 10.89
C GLU A 46 -21.35 -40.46 9.37
N VAL A 47 -21.37 -39.26 8.82
CA VAL A 47 -21.36 -39.01 7.36
C VAL A 47 -20.11 -39.60 6.73
N LEU A 48 -18.93 -39.42 7.31
CA LEU A 48 -17.69 -40.00 6.83
C LEU A 48 -17.79 -41.56 6.85
N LEU A 49 -18.30 -42.13 7.93
CA LEU A 49 -18.47 -43.57 8.06
C LEU A 49 -19.50 -44.14 7.08
N ALA A 50 -20.44 -43.36 6.58
CA ALA A 50 -21.38 -43.73 5.55
C ALA A 50 -20.85 -43.51 4.12
N THR A 51 -19.73 -42.79 3.97
CA THR A 51 -19.12 -42.45 2.67
C THR A 51 -18.03 -43.49 2.31
N PRO A 52 -17.86 -43.85 1.03
CA PRO A 52 -16.78 -44.76 0.61
C PRO A 52 -15.43 -44.04 0.62
N TRP A 53 -14.46 -44.60 1.33
CA TRP A 53 -13.04 -44.20 1.31
C TRP A 53 -12.20 -45.36 1.89
N GLU A 54 -10.93 -45.40 1.56
CA GLU A 54 -9.99 -46.41 2.07
C GLU A 54 -9.15 -45.89 3.22
N GLU A 55 -8.55 -44.71 3.01
CA GLU A 55 -7.71 -44.00 3.99
C GLU A 55 -7.96 -42.52 3.91
N ILE A 56 -7.99 -41.85 5.07
CA ILE A 56 -8.08 -40.42 5.19
C ILE A 56 -6.97 -39.88 6.11
N HIS A 57 -6.51 -38.64 5.83
CA HIS A 57 -5.53 -37.98 6.66
C HIS A 57 -6.23 -37.03 7.63
N LEU A 58 -5.83 -37.12 8.88
CA LEU A 58 -6.42 -36.35 9.98
C LEU A 58 -5.32 -35.62 10.78
N LEU A 59 -5.65 -34.47 11.32
CA LEU A 59 -4.83 -33.80 12.34
C LEU A 59 -5.46 -34.00 13.72
N VAL A 60 -4.63 -34.40 14.66
CA VAL A 60 -4.97 -34.41 16.09
C VAL A 60 -4.75 -33.02 16.61
N VAL A 61 -5.80 -32.40 17.16
CA VAL A 61 -5.74 -31.11 17.83
C VAL A 61 -5.32 -31.35 19.28
N GLU A 62 -4.11 -30.94 19.62
CA GLU A 62 -3.55 -31.07 20.96
C GLU A 62 -3.92 -29.85 21.84
N PRO A 63 -3.88 -29.96 23.18
CA PRO A 63 -4.06 -28.80 24.04
C PRO A 63 -3.07 -27.69 23.68
N GLY A 64 -3.58 -26.49 23.41
CA GLY A 64 -2.76 -25.36 22.96
C GLY A 64 -2.65 -25.22 21.44
N ASP A 65 -3.26 -26.10 20.67
CA ASP A 65 -3.42 -25.94 19.23
C ASP A 65 -4.71 -25.16 18.88
N LEU A 66 -4.66 -24.41 17.80
CA LEU A 66 -5.78 -23.66 17.22
C LEU A 66 -6.13 -24.19 15.85
N HIS A 67 -7.42 -24.24 15.54
CA HIS A 67 -7.91 -24.51 14.19
C HIS A 67 -7.62 -23.32 13.27
N GLU A 68 -7.38 -23.57 11.96
CA GLU A 68 -7.00 -22.53 10.98
C GLU A 68 -7.97 -21.34 10.93
N GLU A 69 -9.27 -21.59 11.10
CA GLU A 69 -10.28 -20.54 11.06
C GLU A 69 -10.15 -19.57 12.26
N GLU A 70 -10.02 -20.12 13.47
CA GLU A 70 -9.80 -19.33 14.68
C GLU A 70 -8.46 -18.60 14.62
N ALA A 71 -7.41 -19.31 14.27
CA ALA A 71 -6.07 -18.74 14.14
C ALA A 71 -6.00 -17.67 13.06
N GLY A 72 -6.62 -17.90 11.90
CA GLY A 72 -6.66 -16.94 10.79
C GLY A 72 -7.47 -15.69 11.13
N LYS A 73 -8.58 -15.81 11.87
CA LYS A 73 -9.35 -14.66 12.37
C LYS A 73 -8.51 -13.80 13.32
N ARG A 74 -7.79 -14.41 14.24
CA ARG A 74 -6.88 -13.72 15.18
C ARG A 74 -5.71 -13.08 14.42
N LEU A 75 -5.12 -13.81 13.46
CA LEU A 75 -4.07 -13.29 12.58
C LEU A 75 -4.53 -12.05 11.82
N ALA A 76 -5.70 -12.12 11.18
CA ALA A 76 -6.26 -11.00 10.44
C ALA A 76 -6.46 -9.77 11.33
N ALA A 77 -7.02 -9.96 12.52
CA ALA A 77 -7.21 -8.88 13.50
C ALA A 77 -5.88 -8.26 13.96
N ALA A 78 -4.82 -9.07 14.11
CA ALA A 78 -3.50 -8.58 14.47
C ALA A 78 -2.81 -7.78 13.35
N VAL A 79 -2.99 -8.20 12.10
CA VAL A 79 -2.38 -7.54 10.91
C VAL A 79 -2.96 -6.15 10.67
N VAL A 80 -4.24 -5.95 10.98
CA VAL A 80 -4.96 -4.69 10.77
C VAL A 80 -4.35 -3.54 11.58
N GLY A 81 -3.98 -2.47 10.86
CA GLY A 81 -3.64 -1.18 11.42
C GLY A 81 -4.69 -0.12 11.08
N ASP A 82 -4.42 1.14 11.44
CA ASP A 82 -5.35 2.26 11.20
C ASP A 82 -5.68 2.39 9.70
N GLY A 83 -6.96 2.59 9.38
CA GLY A 83 -7.45 2.73 8.00
C GLY A 83 -7.57 1.43 7.21
N VAL A 84 -7.49 0.26 7.87
CA VAL A 84 -7.69 -1.07 7.28
C VAL A 84 -8.76 -1.81 8.08
N GLU A 85 -9.52 -2.67 7.43
CA GLU A 85 -10.50 -3.56 8.05
C GLU A 85 -10.42 -4.98 7.50
N VAL A 86 -10.92 -5.93 8.28
CA VAL A 86 -11.13 -7.30 7.82
C VAL A 86 -12.45 -7.35 7.05
N LYS A 87 -12.41 -7.71 5.76
CA LYS A 87 -13.58 -7.68 4.88
C LYS A 87 -14.27 -9.04 4.75
N ALA A 88 -13.52 -10.08 4.49
CA ALA A 88 -14.07 -11.38 4.15
C ALA A 88 -13.13 -12.53 4.50
N TYR A 89 -13.72 -13.71 4.68
CA TYR A 89 -13.05 -14.99 4.71
C TYR A 89 -13.49 -15.83 3.52
N THR A 90 -12.56 -16.29 2.72
CA THR A 90 -12.86 -17.13 1.54
C THR A 90 -11.68 -18.05 1.23
N GLY A 91 -11.95 -19.35 1.14
CA GLY A 91 -10.94 -20.35 0.74
C GLY A 91 -9.73 -20.41 1.66
N GLY A 92 -9.93 -20.29 2.97
CA GLY A 92 -8.86 -20.31 3.97
C GLY A 92 -8.05 -19.00 4.05
N GLN A 93 -8.49 -17.92 3.38
CA GLN A 93 -7.84 -16.61 3.37
C GLN A 93 -8.72 -15.53 3.94
N TRP A 94 -8.13 -14.65 4.74
CA TRP A 94 -8.74 -13.44 5.26
C TRP A 94 -8.31 -12.24 4.40
N THR A 95 -9.27 -11.52 3.86
CA THR A 95 -9.05 -10.34 3.00
C THR A 95 -9.15 -9.08 3.82
N LEU A 96 -8.14 -8.21 3.68
CA LEU A 96 -8.06 -6.91 4.34
C LEU A 96 -8.21 -5.80 3.31
N THR A 97 -9.08 -4.83 3.59
CA THR A 97 -9.39 -3.72 2.68
C THR A 97 -9.13 -2.37 3.33
N ALA A 98 -8.80 -1.38 2.51
CA ALA A 98 -8.70 0.01 2.93
C ALA A 98 -10.09 0.56 3.29
N THR A 99 -10.20 1.31 4.39
CA THR A 99 -11.44 1.99 4.80
C THR A 99 -11.49 3.44 4.33
N ARG A 100 -10.35 3.95 3.84
CA ARG A 100 -10.21 5.34 3.36
C ARG A 100 -9.23 5.43 2.20
N ARG A 101 -9.34 6.51 1.43
CA ARG A 101 -8.30 6.88 0.47
C ARG A 101 -7.06 7.34 1.22
N GLY A 102 -5.89 6.84 0.83
CA GLY A 102 -4.65 7.18 1.50
C GLY A 102 -3.43 6.47 0.93
N LEU A 103 -2.33 6.61 1.64
CA LEU A 103 -1.06 5.96 1.33
C LEU A 103 -0.93 4.68 2.15
N LEU A 104 -0.70 3.56 1.47
CA LEU A 104 -0.50 2.27 2.13
C LEU A 104 0.82 2.26 2.91
N ASP A 105 0.73 2.02 4.19
CA ASP A 105 1.85 1.92 5.11
C ASP A 105 2.02 0.46 5.54
N VAL A 106 3.04 -0.20 5.00
CA VAL A 106 3.42 -1.57 5.36
C VAL A 106 4.66 -1.54 6.23
N ARG A 107 4.55 -2.08 7.42
CA ARG A 107 5.68 -2.21 8.37
C ARG A 107 6.54 -3.40 7.96
N ARG A 108 7.40 -3.18 6.95
CA ARG A 108 8.12 -4.26 6.24
C ARG A 108 8.93 -5.18 7.14
N GLU A 109 9.65 -4.64 8.12
CA GLU A 109 10.44 -5.44 9.06
C GLU A 109 9.51 -6.32 9.92
N ALA A 110 8.51 -5.72 10.55
CA ALA A 110 7.55 -6.46 11.37
C ALA A 110 6.74 -7.48 10.54
N LEU A 111 6.41 -7.16 9.28
CA LEU A 111 5.77 -8.09 8.36
C LEU A 111 6.69 -9.28 8.05
N THR A 112 7.99 -9.04 7.88
CA THR A 112 8.99 -10.10 7.67
C THR A 112 9.11 -10.98 8.91
N ASP A 113 9.19 -10.40 10.10
CA ASP A 113 9.28 -11.13 11.37
C ASP A 113 8.02 -11.99 11.63
N ALA A 114 6.84 -11.46 11.28
CA ALA A 114 5.60 -12.21 11.36
C ALA A 114 5.58 -13.39 10.37
N ASN A 115 6.00 -13.17 9.12
CA ASN A 115 6.06 -14.20 8.09
C ASN A 115 7.20 -15.22 8.31
N ALA A 116 8.18 -14.90 9.14
CA ALA A 116 9.23 -15.84 9.55
C ALA A 116 8.70 -16.93 10.50
N GLN A 117 7.51 -16.75 11.07
CA GLN A 117 6.85 -17.79 11.84
C GLN A 117 6.27 -18.86 10.90
N GLU A 118 6.68 -20.12 11.11
CA GLU A 118 6.23 -21.22 10.24
C GLU A 118 4.70 -21.35 10.26
N GLY A 119 4.10 -21.51 9.09
CA GLY A 119 2.66 -21.65 8.91
C GLY A 119 1.90 -20.32 8.82
N ILE A 120 2.56 -19.19 8.95
CA ILE A 120 1.98 -17.86 8.79
C ILE A 120 2.28 -17.33 7.39
N SER A 121 1.26 -16.78 6.72
CA SER A 121 1.40 -16.12 5.42
C SER A 121 0.59 -14.83 5.38
N ILE A 122 1.29 -13.70 5.31
CA ILE A 122 0.71 -12.37 5.19
C ILE A 122 1.31 -11.73 3.95
N PHE A 123 0.48 -11.30 3.00
CA PHE A 123 0.90 -10.68 1.75
C PHE A 123 0.11 -9.42 1.50
N SER A 124 0.79 -8.35 1.09
CA SER A 124 0.24 -7.00 0.90
C SER A 124 0.62 -6.42 -0.46
N LEU A 125 -0.07 -5.34 -0.83
CA LEU A 125 0.40 -4.45 -1.89
C LEU A 125 1.71 -3.75 -1.45
N PHE A 126 2.34 -3.03 -2.38
CA PHE A 126 3.59 -2.31 -2.10
C PHE A 126 3.37 -1.17 -1.09
N ALA A 127 4.29 -1.04 -0.14
CA ALA A 127 4.36 0.13 0.73
C ALA A 127 4.50 1.42 -0.10
N GLY A 128 3.78 2.47 0.31
CA GLY A 128 3.79 3.75 -0.40
C GLY A 128 2.88 3.80 -1.64
N GLN A 129 2.08 2.76 -1.89
CA GLN A 129 1.07 2.78 -2.94
C GLN A 129 -0.16 3.55 -2.46
N PRO A 130 -0.67 4.53 -3.25
CA PRO A 130 -1.97 5.14 -3.00
C PRO A 130 -3.09 4.12 -3.21
N VAL A 131 -4.07 4.11 -2.30
CA VAL A 131 -5.20 3.18 -2.32
C VAL A 131 -6.52 3.89 -2.09
N GLU A 132 -7.61 3.28 -2.54
CA GLU A 132 -8.97 3.77 -2.37
C GLU A 132 -9.79 2.94 -1.38
N PRO A 133 -10.90 3.49 -0.82
CA PRO A 133 -11.78 2.73 0.05
C PRO A 133 -12.32 1.46 -0.64
N GLY A 134 -12.30 0.33 0.07
CA GLY A 134 -12.75 -0.96 -0.44
C GLY A 134 -11.68 -1.72 -1.25
N GLU A 135 -10.55 -1.11 -1.57
CA GLU A 135 -9.44 -1.79 -2.25
C GLU A 135 -8.80 -2.84 -1.33
N THR A 136 -8.54 -4.03 -1.88
CA THR A 136 -7.83 -5.08 -1.14
C THR A 136 -6.36 -4.70 -1.02
N VAL A 137 -5.91 -4.49 0.22
CA VAL A 137 -4.53 -4.04 0.53
C VAL A 137 -3.65 -5.16 1.05
N ALA A 138 -4.23 -6.18 1.64
CA ALA A 138 -3.52 -7.36 2.11
C ALA A 138 -4.46 -8.57 2.21
N LYS A 139 -3.85 -9.75 2.28
CA LYS A 139 -4.53 -10.97 2.72
C LYS A 139 -3.64 -11.72 3.69
N CYS A 140 -4.23 -12.54 4.52
CA CYS A 140 -3.48 -13.42 5.41
C CYS A 140 -4.11 -14.81 5.47
N LYS A 141 -3.26 -15.78 5.78
CA LYS A 141 -3.62 -17.19 5.85
C LYS A 141 -2.74 -17.89 6.89
N VAL A 142 -3.34 -18.87 7.56
CA VAL A 142 -2.61 -19.91 8.28
C VAL A 142 -2.54 -21.14 7.36
N THR A 143 -1.33 -21.61 7.06
CA THR A 143 -1.16 -22.67 6.05
C THR A 143 -1.57 -24.05 6.55
N PRO A 144 -1.18 -24.51 7.78
CA PRO A 144 -1.70 -25.76 8.31
C PRO A 144 -3.14 -25.57 8.82
N LEU A 145 -3.95 -26.61 8.73
CA LEU A 145 -5.32 -26.60 9.24
C LEU A 145 -5.40 -26.49 10.77
N VAL A 146 -4.27 -26.72 11.44
CA VAL A 146 -4.08 -26.59 12.88
C VAL A 146 -2.70 -26.00 13.15
N ILE A 147 -2.59 -25.00 14.01
CA ILE A 147 -1.33 -24.34 14.37
C ILE A 147 -1.21 -24.17 15.89
N ALA A 148 0.02 -24.22 16.40
CA ALA A 148 0.26 -23.96 17.82
C ALA A 148 -0.13 -22.51 18.20
N ALA A 149 -0.85 -22.34 19.28
CA ALA A 149 -1.25 -21.02 19.77
C ALA A 149 -0.03 -20.11 20.10
N ASP A 150 1.11 -20.72 20.47
CA ASP A 150 2.35 -19.98 20.75
C ASP A 150 2.90 -19.27 19.51
N THR A 151 2.86 -19.94 18.35
CA THR A 151 3.24 -19.33 17.09
C THR A 151 2.38 -18.10 16.77
N LEU A 152 1.08 -18.24 16.97
CA LEU A 152 0.17 -17.10 16.73
C LEU A 152 0.40 -15.96 17.74
N ARG A 153 0.64 -16.29 19.03
CA ARG A 153 0.98 -15.28 20.07
C ARG A 153 2.25 -14.50 19.73
N ALA A 154 3.25 -15.15 19.15
CA ALA A 154 4.46 -14.47 18.68
C ALA A 154 4.15 -13.45 17.60
N VAL A 155 3.33 -13.81 16.59
CA VAL A 155 2.88 -12.88 15.54
C VAL A 155 2.04 -11.74 16.10
N GLU A 156 1.09 -12.04 17.00
CA GLU A 156 0.25 -11.04 17.67
C GLU A 156 1.11 -10.02 18.46
N LYS A 157 2.20 -10.48 19.06
CA LYS A 157 3.13 -9.60 19.77
C LYS A 157 3.85 -8.66 18.78
N VAL A 158 4.42 -9.20 17.70
CA VAL A 158 5.08 -8.40 16.64
C VAL A 158 4.11 -7.36 16.09
N ALA A 159 2.90 -7.77 15.74
CA ALA A 159 1.89 -6.89 15.18
C ALA A 159 1.43 -5.80 16.17
N ARG A 160 1.27 -6.12 17.45
CA ARG A 160 0.90 -5.17 18.50
C ARG A 160 2.00 -4.13 18.71
N ASP A 161 3.27 -4.56 18.80
CA ASP A 161 4.42 -3.68 18.98
C ASP A 161 4.55 -2.71 17.79
N ALA A 162 4.20 -3.17 16.59
CA ALA A 162 4.15 -2.36 15.36
C ALA A 162 2.84 -1.56 15.19
N ARG A 163 1.83 -1.71 16.04
CA ARG A 163 0.49 -1.10 15.91
C ARG A 163 -0.22 -1.50 14.63
N GLY A 164 -0.25 -2.79 14.33
CA GLY A 164 -0.68 -3.38 13.06
C GLY A 164 0.46 -3.46 12.05
N LEU A 165 0.36 -4.36 11.10
CA LEU A 165 1.40 -4.58 10.07
C LEU A 165 1.10 -3.81 8.79
N VAL A 166 -0.20 -3.58 8.50
CA VAL A 166 -0.69 -2.90 7.31
C VAL A 166 -1.68 -1.82 7.74
N ALA A 167 -1.42 -0.58 7.35
CA ALA A 167 -2.25 0.58 7.67
C ALA A 167 -2.43 1.48 6.43
N VAL A 168 -3.42 2.36 6.46
CA VAL A 168 -3.63 3.39 5.42
C VAL A 168 -3.59 4.77 6.06
N ARG A 169 -2.58 5.55 5.71
CA ARG A 169 -2.48 6.95 6.13
C ARG A 169 -3.34 7.81 5.21
N GLY A 170 -4.41 8.40 5.72
CA GLY A 170 -5.24 9.34 4.97
C GLY A 170 -4.45 10.54 4.47
N PHE A 171 -4.77 11.02 3.27
CA PHE A 171 -4.21 12.26 2.76
C PHE A 171 -4.79 13.46 3.51
N LYS A 172 -3.95 14.44 3.80
CA LYS A 172 -4.36 15.69 4.45
C LYS A 172 -4.85 16.66 3.39
N PRO A 173 -6.04 17.26 3.52
CA PRO A 173 -6.44 18.37 2.69
C PRO A 173 -5.38 19.47 2.79
N THR A 174 -4.72 19.79 1.68
CA THR A 174 -3.56 20.67 1.65
C THR A 174 -3.77 21.73 0.59
N THR A 175 -3.55 22.99 0.92
CA THR A 175 -3.50 24.07 -0.06
C THR A 175 -2.12 24.12 -0.70
N ILE A 176 -2.09 24.04 -2.02
CA ILE A 176 -0.85 23.92 -2.81
C ILE A 176 -0.73 25.14 -3.72
N GLY A 177 0.41 25.80 -3.66
CA GLY A 177 0.81 26.84 -4.59
C GLY A 177 1.78 26.28 -5.64
N ALA A 178 1.67 26.72 -6.87
CA ALA A 178 2.58 26.30 -7.93
C ALA A 178 3.14 27.50 -8.71
N VAL A 179 4.45 27.44 -9.00
CA VAL A 179 5.15 28.34 -9.92
C VAL A 179 5.67 27.52 -11.09
N ALA A 180 5.33 27.93 -12.30
CA ALA A 180 5.91 27.35 -13.53
C ALA A 180 6.94 28.31 -14.10
N GLN A 181 8.18 27.85 -14.25
CA GLN A 181 9.29 28.64 -14.79
C GLN A 181 9.41 28.51 -16.33
N GLU A 182 8.85 27.47 -16.90
CA GLU A 182 8.90 27.25 -18.35
C GLU A 182 7.94 28.17 -19.10
N ARG A 183 8.42 28.65 -20.28
CA ARG A 183 7.57 29.31 -21.25
C ARG A 183 6.77 28.26 -21.99
N LEU A 184 5.53 28.08 -21.57
CA LEU A 184 4.60 27.13 -22.19
C LEU A 184 3.72 27.84 -23.23
N GLU A 185 3.59 27.21 -24.40
CA GLU A 185 2.57 27.62 -25.39
C GLU A 185 1.15 27.47 -24.79
N PRO A 186 0.15 28.24 -25.21
CA PRO A 186 -1.18 28.23 -24.59
C PRO A 186 -1.79 26.84 -24.42
N LYS A 187 -1.63 25.97 -25.42
CA LYS A 187 -2.14 24.58 -25.36
C LYS A 187 -1.39 23.72 -24.33
N GLN A 188 -0.08 23.87 -24.24
CA GLN A 188 0.75 23.18 -23.25
C GLN A 188 0.43 23.64 -21.84
N ARG A 189 0.24 24.97 -21.69
CA ARG A 189 -0.16 25.57 -20.41
C ARG A 189 -1.50 25.02 -19.92
N ALA A 190 -2.53 25.02 -20.73
CA ALA A 190 -3.84 24.47 -20.39
C ALA A 190 -3.77 22.99 -20.01
N ARG A 191 -2.96 22.20 -20.74
CA ARG A 191 -2.73 20.78 -20.42
C ARG A 191 -2.03 20.59 -19.09
N PHE A 192 -0.99 21.38 -18.79
CA PHE A 192 -0.28 21.34 -17.53
C PHE A 192 -1.18 21.72 -16.34
N GLU A 193 -1.91 22.84 -16.46
CA GLU A 193 -2.85 23.31 -15.43
C GLU A 193 -3.90 22.25 -15.09
N THR A 194 -4.50 21.63 -16.13
CA THR A 194 -5.46 20.54 -15.97
C THR A 194 -4.83 19.31 -15.31
N ALA A 195 -3.64 18.89 -15.76
CA ALA A 195 -2.97 17.72 -15.23
C ALA A 195 -2.59 17.91 -13.75
N LEU A 196 -2.03 19.06 -13.40
CA LEU A 196 -1.64 19.35 -12.01
C LEU A 196 -2.86 19.47 -11.11
N LYS A 197 -3.93 20.15 -11.57
CA LYS A 197 -5.19 20.24 -10.84
C LYS A 197 -5.76 18.87 -10.54
N HIS A 198 -5.89 17.99 -11.53
CA HIS A 198 -6.39 16.62 -11.34
C HIS A 198 -5.55 15.82 -10.33
N LYS A 199 -4.21 15.93 -10.42
CA LYS A 199 -3.32 15.27 -9.45
C LYS A 199 -3.64 15.73 -8.02
N ILE A 200 -3.73 17.03 -7.80
CA ILE A 200 -3.93 17.61 -6.46
C ILE A 200 -5.34 17.30 -5.92
N GLU A 201 -6.36 17.44 -6.76
CA GLU A 201 -7.75 17.16 -6.37
C GLU A 201 -7.97 15.68 -6.03
N TRP A 202 -7.27 14.78 -6.71
CA TRP A 202 -7.35 13.34 -6.38
C TRP A 202 -6.95 13.06 -4.92
N PHE A 203 -5.99 13.80 -4.38
CA PHE A 203 -5.57 13.71 -2.99
C PHE A 203 -6.45 14.53 -2.02
N GLY A 204 -7.49 15.21 -2.50
CA GLY A 204 -8.32 16.11 -1.70
C GLY A 204 -7.66 17.46 -1.40
N GLY A 205 -6.58 17.80 -2.10
CA GLY A 205 -5.90 19.09 -2.02
C GLY A 205 -6.59 20.18 -2.84
N ARG A 206 -6.21 21.43 -2.59
CA ARG A 206 -6.66 22.61 -3.33
C ARG A 206 -5.48 23.30 -3.99
N LEU A 207 -5.50 23.42 -5.32
CA LEU A 207 -4.49 24.18 -6.07
C LEU A 207 -4.89 25.65 -6.13
N LEU A 208 -3.97 26.55 -5.72
CA LEU A 208 -4.07 27.98 -5.99
C LEU A 208 -3.81 28.24 -7.48
N PRO A 209 -4.23 29.43 -8.01
CA PRO A 209 -3.89 29.80 -9.38
C PRO A 209 -2.38 29.66 -9.62
N ILE A 210 -2.01 28.95 -10.69
CA ILE A 210 -0.61 28.73 -11.04
C ILE A 210 0.01 30.05 -11.49
N ARG A 211 1.18 30.36 -10.96
CA ARG A 211 1.95 31.53 -11.32
C ARG A 211 3.02 31.18 -12.32
N TYR A 212 3.29 32.09 -13.25
CA TYR A 212 4.28 31.89 -14.32
C TYR A 212 5.38 32.92 -14.14
N SER A 213 6.59 32.44 -13.83
CA SER A 213 7.75 33.29 -13.56
C SER A 213 8.66 33.39 -14.79
N GLY A 214 9.03 34.61 -15.14
CA GLY A 214 9.89 34.89 -16.32
C GLY A 214 11.39 34.72 -16.12
N GLY A 215 11.86 34.18 -14.96
CA GLY A 215 13.21 33.68 -14.83
C GLY A 215 14.23 34.50 -14.04
N ALA A 216 13.88 35.55 -13.29
CA ALA A 216 14.80 36.15 -12.34
C ALA A 216 14.63 35.56 -10.92
N ALA A 217 15.73 35.28 -10.22
CA ALA A 217 15.70 34.69 -8.87
C ALA A 217 14.82 35.50 -7.90
N ARG A 218 14.87 36.81 -7.97
CA ARG A 218 14.03 37.70 -7.15
C ARG A 218 12.54 37.49 -7.44
N VAL A 219 12.16 37.38 -8.70
CA VAL A 219 10.75 37.14 -9.09
C VAL A 219 10.26 35.81 -8.58
N VAL A 220 11.08 34.74 -8.69
CA VAL A 220 10.74 33.44 -8.10
C VAL A 220 10.49 33.54 -6.60
N ALA A 221 11.37 34.21 -5.87
CA ALA A 221 11.22 34.40 -4.43
C ALA A 221 9.94 35.21 -4.07
N GLU A 222 9.63 36.28 -4.83
CA GLU A 222 8.41 37.08 -4.67
C GLU A 222 7.14 36.20 -4.91
N GLU A 223 7.11 35.40 -5.97
CA GLU A 223 5.97 34.55 -6.28
C GLU A 223 5.75 33.43 -5.25
N LEU A 224 6.82 32.80 -4.77
CA LEU A 224 6.73 31.80 -3.70
C LEU A 224 6.25 32.42 -2.39
N THR A 225 6.72 33.63 -2.06
CA THR A 225 6.28 34.38 -0.87
C THR A 225 4.80 34.74 -0.96
N ALA A 226 4.34 35.22 -2.11
CA ALA A 226 2.94 35.56 -2.33
C ALA A 226 2.02 34.33 -2.21
N LEU A 227 2.38 33.20 -2.82
CA LEU A 227 1.63 31.95 -2.67
C LEU A 227 1.56 31.48 -1.21
N ARG A 228 2.67 31.65 -0.47
CA ARG A 228 2.69 31.33 0.97
C ARG A 228 1.75 32.24 1.77
N ALA A 229 1.72 33.53 1.46
CA ALA A 229 0.80 34.50 2.07
C ALA A 229 -0.67 34.19 1.72
N GLU A 230 -0.96 33.61 0.57
CA GLU A 230 -2.29 33.14 0.16
C GLU A 230 -2.67 31.80 0.81
N GLY A 231 -1.84 31.26 1.70
CA GLY A 231 -2.12 30.06 2.49
C GLY A 231 -1.59 28.75 1.89
N ALA A 232 -0.69 28.79 0.90
CA ALA A 232 -0.07 27.55 0.41
C ALA A 232 0.73 26.86 1.51
N GLU A 233 0.42 25.61 1.78
CA GLU A 233 1.11 24.76 2.75
C GLU A 233 2.24 23.96 2.10
N LEU A 234 2.07 23.59 0.83
CA LEU A 234 3.06 22.96 -0.03
C LEU A 234 3.28 23.86 -1.24
N LEU A 235 4.53 24.05 -1.64
CA LEU A 235 4.88 24.77 -2.86
C LEU A 235 5.44 23.77 -3.89
N ILE A 236 5.02 23.93 -5.14
CA ILE A 236 5.53 23.18 -6.29
C ILE A 236 6.18 24.17 -7.24
N VAL A 237 7.39 23.85 -7.70
CA VAL A 237 8.07 24.61 -8.76
C VAL A 237 8.27 23.69 -9.96
N ALA A 238 7.60 23.99 -11.06
CA ALA A 238 7.64 23.21 -12.28
C ALA A 238 8.59 23.82 -13.31
N GLY A 239 9.37 22.97 -14.00
CA GLY A 239 10.25 23.38 -15.09
C GLY A 239 11.65 23.83 -14.69
N ALA A 240 11.98 23.87 -13.39
CA ALA A 240 13.33 24.20 -12.94
C ALA A 240 14.32 23.06 -13.30
N SER A 241 15.44 23.43 -13.88
CA SER A 241 16.49 22.45 -14.23
C SER A 241 17.37 22.15 -13.02
N ALA A 242 17.20 20.96 -12.44
CA ALA A 242 18.11 20.48 -11.38
C ALA A 242 19.56 20.28 -11.84
N LEU A 243 19.84 20.38 -13.14
CA LEU A 243 21.18 20.26 -13.73
C LEU A 243 21.98 21.56 -13.69
N ASP A 244 21.27 22.69 -13.60
CA ASP A 244 21.91 24.03 -13.58
C ASP A 244 21.90 24.58 -12.17
N PRO A 245 23.04 24.62 -11.47
CA PRO A 245 23.12 25.20 -10.12
C PRO A 245 22.86 26.71 -10.09
N LEU A 246 22.90 27.38 -11.23
CA LEU A 246 22.60 28.83 -11.37
C LEU A 246 21.17 29.10 -11.85
N ASP A 247 20.35 28.04 -11.96
CA ASP A 247 18.94 28.22 -12.31
C ASP A 247 18.28 29.24 -11.35
N PRO A 248 17.54 30.22 -11.86
CA PRO A 248 16.91 31.28 -11.06
C PRO A 248 16.07 30.77 -9.89
N VAL A 249 15.52 29.57 -9.97
CA VAL A 249 14.77 28.95 -8.87
C VAL A 249 15.66 28.72 -7.65
N PHE A 250 16.87 28.20 -7.83
CA PHE A 250 17.77 27.97 -6.69
C PHE A 250 18.29 29.28 -6.10
N GLY A 251 18.50 30.29 -6.95
CA GLY A 251 18.76 31.65 -6.49
C GLY A 251 17.62 32.22 -5.65
N GLY A 252 16.38 32.05 -6.11
CA GLY A 252 15.17 32.44 -5.38
C GLY A 252 15.03 31.73 -4.04
N LEU A 253 15.24 30.40 -4.00
CA LEU A 253 15.24 29.64 -2.75
C LEU A 253 16.32 30.12 -1.76
N THR A 254 17.50 30.48 -2.28
CA THR A 254 18.60 31.05 -1.46
C THR A 254 18.19 32.38 -0.86
N LEU A 255 17.58 33.28 -1.64
CA LEU A 255 17.06 34.59 -1.15
C LEU A 255 16.01 34.39 -0.04
N LEU A 256 15.22 33.33 -0.09
CA LEU A 256 14.23 32.99 0.93
C LEU A 256 14.83 32.29 2.16
N GLY A 257 16.11 31.96 2.17
CA GLY A 257 16.73 31.15 3.22
C GLY A 257 16.23 29.70 3.24
N ALA A 258 15.71 29.21 2.13
CA ALA A 258 15.27 27.82 2.02
C ALA A 258 16.46 26.85 2.07
N ARG A 259 16.27 25.73 2.75
CA ARG A 259 17.27 24.67 2.85
C ARG A 259 17.03 23.62 1.78
N MET A 260 18.00 23.40 0.92
CA MET A 260 17.96 22.29 -0.02
C MET A 260 18.17 20.96 0.72
N GLU A 261 17.20 20.06 0.61
CA GLU A 261 17.28 18.72 1.18
C GLU A 261 17.97 17.76 0.22
N ARG A 262 17.64 17.86 -1.07
CA ARG A 262 18.20 16.99 -2.10
C ARG A 262 18.00 17.56 -3.51
N HIS A 263 19.05 17.49 -4.32
CA HIS A 263 19.03 17.61 -5.77
C HIS A 263 18.99 16.24 -6.42
N GLY A 264 18.01 16.01 -7.29
CA GLY A 264 17.81 14.73 -7.96
C GLY A 264 17.29 13.61 -7.07
N ALA A 265 16.57 12.68 -7.67
CA ALA A 265 16.08 11.48 -7.00
C ALA A 265 16.38 10.24 -7.87
N PRO A 266 16.76 9.10 -7.26
CA PRO A 266 17.16 7.91 -8.01
C PRO A 266 15.95 7.13 -8.52
N ALA A 267 15.04 7.80 -9.25
CA ALA A 267 13.93 7.17 -9.94
C ALA A 267 13.71 7.84 -11.30
N HIS A 268 13.36 7.05 -12.30
CA HIS A 268 13.19 7.53 -13.67
C HIS A 268 11.94 6.90 -14.32
N PRO A 269 11.11 7.70 -15.03
CA PRO A 269 11.27 9.13 -15.33
C PRO A 269 11.06 10.03 -14.11
N GLY A 270 11.71 11.20 -14.12
CA GLY A 270 11.59 12.22 -13.09
C GLY A 270 12.81 12.35 -12.17
N SER A 271 13.98 11.84 -12.57
CA SER A 271 15.22 11.87 -11.78
C SER A 271 15.73 13.28 -11.43
N LEU A 272 15.28 14.31 -12.16
CA LEU A 272 15.60 15.71 -11.89
C LEU A 272 14.70 16.37 -10.84
N LEU A 273 13.88 15.60 -10.13
CA LEU A 273 13.13 16.08 -8.97
C LEU A 273 14.10 16.59 -7.90
N TRP A 274 13.76 17.69 -7.26
CA TRP A 274 14.46 18.18 -6.09
C TRP A 274 13.49 18.54 -4.96
N LEU A 275 14.00 18.59 -3.75
CA LEU A 275 13.25 18.90 -2.55
C LEU A 275 14.01 19.91 -1.72
N ALA A 276 13.31 20.96 -1.29
CA ALA A 276 13.79 21.94 -0.33
C ALA A 276 12.77 22.13 0.80
N THR A 277 13.22 22.70 1.90
CA THR A 277 12.38 23.12 3.03
C THR A 277 12.51 24.63 3.21
N TRP A 278 11.37 25.31 3.27
CA TRP A 278 11.28 26.73 3.59
C TRP A 278 10.20 26.95 4.63
N ASP A 279 10.55 27.65 5.71
CA ASP A 279 9.67 27.90 6.86
C ASP A 279 9.00 26.60 7.38
N GLY A 280 9.82 25.56 7.52
CA GLY A 280 9.40 24.24 8.00
C GLY A 280 8.47 23.46 7.05
N ARG A 281 8.23 23.95 5.83
CA ARG A 281 7.33 23.35 4.84
C ARG A 281 8.07 22.99 3.56
N ALA A 282 7.59 21.95 2.89
CA ALA A 282 8.20 21.47 1.66
C ALA A 282 8.03 22.46 0.49
N VAL A 283 9.08 22.54 -0.32
CA VAL A 283 9.08 23.08 -1.68
C VAL A 283 9.58 21.98 -2.60
N LEU A 284 8.71 21.50 -3.49
CA LEU A 284 8.95 20.33 -4.34
C LEU A 284 9.17 20.76 -5.78
N GLY A 285 10.34 20.43 -6.33
CA GLY A 285 10.64 20.62 -7.74
C GLY A 285 10.01 19.54 -8.61
N MET A 286 9.16 19.94 -9.54
CA MET A 286 8.56 19.06 -10.52
C MET A 286 9.37 19.11 -11.81
N PRO A 287 10.01 18.01 -12.23
CA PRO A 287 10.70 17.98 -13.51
C PRO A 287 9.70 18.07 -14.66
N THR A 288 10.16 18.56 -15.83
CA THR A 288 9.33 18.78 -17.03
C THR A 288 8.52 17.53 -17.45
N CYS A 289 9.11 16.33 -17.34
CA CYS A 289 8.38 15.10 -17.60
C CYS A 289 7.19 14.89 -16.65
N GLY A 290 7.26 15.36 -15.40
CA GLY A 290 6.18 15.29 -14.42
C GLY A 290 5.01 16.22 -14.72
N MET A 291 5.24 17.27 -15.52
CA MET A 291 4.19 18.22 -15.90
C MET A 291 3.13 17.58 -16.81
N PHE A 292 3.53 16.61 -17.63
CA PHE A 292 2.68 16.02 -18.67
C PHE A 292 2.48 14.51 -18.52
N SER A 293 3.33 13.82 -17.72
CA SER A 293 3.24 12.40 -17.44
C SER A 293 2.55 12.13 -16.10
N GLN A 294 2.00 10.94 -15.96
CA GLN A 294 1.25 10.53 -14.77
C GLN A 294 1.98 9.52 -13.89
N ALA A 295 3.16 9.07 -14.32
CA ALA A 295 3.94 8.04 -13.63
C ALA A 295 5.41 8.46 -13.59
N THR A 296 5.74 9.35 -12.68
CA THR A 296 7.09 9.90 -12.50
C THR A 296 7.50 9.85 -11.03
N THR A 297 8.75 10.16 -10.75
CA THR A 297 9.25 10.34 -9.37
C THR A 297 8.40 11.32 -8.56
N PHE A 298 7.86 12.36 -9.21
CA PHE A 298 6.95 13.31 -8.55
C PHE A 298 5.72 12.60 -7.98
N ASP A 299 5.15 11.64 -8.72
CA ASP A 299 3.96 10.89 -8.33
C ASP A 299 4.24 9.83 -7.25
N LEU A 300 5.51 9.52 -6.97
CA LEU A 300 5.93 8.71 -5.82
C LEU A 300 6.15 9.57 -4.56
N VAL A 301 6.58 10.83 -4.73
CA VAL A 301 6.97 11.71 -3.62
C VAL A 301 5.77 12.52 -3.09
N LEU A 302 4.95 13.06 -3.98
CA LEU A 302 3.79 13.88 -3.60
C LEU A 302 2.84 13.16 -2.62
N PRO A 303 2.45 11.89 -2.85
CA PRO A 303 1.59 11.16 -1.91
C PRO A 303 2.18 11.03 -0.51
N GLN A 304 3.49 10.84 -0.39
CA GLN A 304 4.15 10.74 0.91
C GLN A 304 4.05 12.04 1.70
N ILE A 305 4.29 13.18 1.03
CA ILE A 305 4.16 14.51 1.65
C ILE A 305 2.71 14.74 2.08
N LEU A 306 1.73 14.46 1.22
CA LEU A 306 0.31 14.67 1.49
C LEU A 306 -0.24 13.72 2.56
N ALA A 307 0.33 12.53 2.73
CA ALA A 307 0.04 11.62 3.83
C ALA A 307 0.74 12.04 5.16
N GLY A 308 1.46 13.17 5.15
CA GLY A 308 2.18 13.68 6.31
C GLY A 308 3.42 12.88 6.69
N GLN A 309 3.98 12.10 5.76
CA GLN A 309 5.28 11.49 5.95
C GLN A 309 6.39 12.53 5.80
N ARG A 310 7.42 12.41 6.62
CA ARG A 310 8.63 13.20 6.44
C ARG A 310 9.40 12.64 5.24
N VAL A 311 9.49 13.43 4.19
CA VAL A 311 10.34 13.12 3.04
C VAL A 311 11.64 13.90 3.21
N ASP A 312 12.74 13.20 3.37
CA ASP A 312 14.08 13.75 3.50
C ASP A 312 15.03 13.08 2.50
N ASN A 313 16.33 13.42 2.58
CA ASN A 313 17.34 12.83 1.70
C ASN A 313 17.36 11.29 1.74
N ARG A 314 17.13 10.68 2.91
CA ARG A 314 17.12 9.22 3.07
C ARG A 314 15.90 8.61 2.39
N ALA A 315 14.72 9.16 2.61
CA ALA A 315 13.48 8.70 1.99
C ALA A 315 13.57 8.78 0.45
N LEU A 316 14.15 9.86 -0.09
CA LEU A 316 14.37 9.99 -1.53
C LEU A 316 15.42 8.99 -2.05
N ALA A 317 16.47 8.70 -1.28
CA ALA A 317 17.49 7.72 -1.67
C ALA A 317 16.93 6.29 -1.78
N GLU A 318 15.96 5.93 -0.93
CA GLU A 318 15.30 4.63 -0.93
C GLU A 318 14.46 4.38 -2.19
N LEU A 319 14.08 5.42 -2.93
CA LEU A 319 13.37 5.28 -4.21
C LEU A 319 14.21 4.57 -5.28
N GLY A 320 15.53 4.46 -5.11
CA GLY A 320 16.42 3.79 -6.07
C GLY A 320 16.07 2.31 -6.29
N HIS A 321 15.65 1.62 -5.25
CA HIS A 321 15.15 0.26 -5.40
C HIS A 321 13.71 0.26 -5.96
N GLY A 322 13.56 -0.24 -7.20
CA GLY A 322 12.31 -0.18 -7.96
C GLY A 322 12.02 1.22 -8.54
N GLY A 323 13.05 2.08 -8.64
CA GLY A 323 12.96 3.43 -9.19
C GLY A 323 13.04 3.48 -10.73
N LEU A 324 13.29 2.38 -11.41
CA LEU A 324 13.14 2.30 -12.87
C LEU A 324 11.65 2.07 -13.19
N LEU A 325 10.93 3.17 -13.44
CA LEU A 325 9.48 3.14 -13.60
C LEU A 325 9.10 2.76 -15.04
N SER A 326 8.27 1.75 -15.18
CA SER A 326 7.72 1.30 -16.46
C SER A 326 6.20 1.47 -16.50
N ARG A 327 5.59 1.35 -17.69
CA ARG A 327 4.13 1.41 -17.85
C ARG A 327 3.42 0.29 -17.08
N ASP A 328 4.05 -0.86 -16.96
CA ASP A 328 3.50 -2.02 -16.24
C ASP A 328 3.40 -1.79 -14.72
N MET A 329 4.05 -0.76 -14.21
CA MET A 329 3.98 -0.34 -12.81
C MET A 329 2.85 0.67 -12.54
N ALA A 330 1.87 0.80 -13.44
CA ALA A 330 0.76 1.74 -13.29
C ALA A 330 -0.01 1.57 -11.97
N TYR A 331 -0.04 0.36 -11.41
CA TYR A 331 -0.64 0.04 -10.12
C TYR A 331 0.01 0.78 -8.92
N ARG A 332 1.24 1.28 -9.07
CA ARG A 332 1.95 2.05 -8.01
C ARG A 332 1.49 3.51 -7.91
N PHE A 333 0.72 3.97 -8.86
CA PHE A 333 0.34 5.37 -9.00
C PHE A 333 -1.16 5.55 -8.84
N PRO A 334 -1.61 6.74 -8.36
CA PRO A 334 -3.02 7.02 -8.27
C PRO A 334 -3.68 6.98 -9.65
N PRO A 335 -4.90 6.49 -9.77
CA PRO A 335 -5.67 6.57 -10.99
C PRO A 335 -6.21 8.01 -11.17
N TYR A 336 -5.37 8.95 -11.56
CA TYR A 336 -5.75 10.36 -11.75
C TYR A 336 -6.83 10.56 -12.82
N ARG A 337 -7.06 9.57 -13.69
CA ARG A 337 -8.08 9.60 -14.71
C ARG A 337 -9.29 8.79 -14.28
N THR A 338 -10.46 9.42 -14.23
CA THR A 338 -11.72 8.70 -14.28
C THR A 338 -11.91 8.07 -15.68
N ASN A 339 -12.67 6.97 -15.77
CA ASN A 339 -12.89 6.23 -17.03
C ASN A 339 -13.39 7.12 -18.21
N ALA A 340 -13.94 8.30 -17.94
CA ALA A 340 -14.35 9.27 -18.96
C ALA A 340 -13.17 9.94 -19.70
N ALA A 341 -11.99 10.01 -19.08
CA ALA A 341 -10.81 10.65 -19.70
C ALA A 341 -9.88 9.66 -20.44
N ARG A 342 -10.20 8.37 -20.45
CA ARG A 342 -9.43 7.36 -21.19
C ARG A 342 -9.57 7.45 -22.70
N GLY A 343 -10.65 8.09 -23.19
CA GLY A 343 -10.94 8.22 -24.62
C GLY A 343 -10.29 9.41 -25.37
N GLU A 344 -9.65 10.36 -24.64
CA GLU A 344 -9.16 11.60 -25.27
C GLU A 344 -7.62 11.69 -25.42
N LEU A 345 -6.89 10.62 -25.16
CA LEU A 345 -5.41 10.62 -25.17
C LEU A 345 -4.79 9.37 -25.84
N GLU A 346 -5.51 8.73 -26.78
CA GLU A 346 -4.91 7.83 -27.77
C GLU A 346 -4.43 8.62 -29.00
#